data_9b49fa4bb27b6224f8a8b1998eca4608
#
_entry.id   9b49fa4bb27b6224f8a8b1998eca4608
#
_cell.length_a   1.000
_cell.length_b   1.000
_cell.length_c   1.000
_cell.angle_alpha   90.00
_cell.angle_beta   90.00
_cell.angle_gamma   90.00
#
_symmetry.space_group_name_H-M   'P 1'
#
loop_
_entity.id
_entity.type
_entity.pdbx_description
1 polymer ?
#
loop_
_entity_poly.entity_id
_entity_poly.type
_entity_poly.pdbx_seq_one_letter_code
_entity_poly.pdbx_strand_id
1 'polypeptide(L)'
;MSVRTPDPNPGWLSDEDLYEARRRLPMVYVEAIPVRLDSLGYVTEIGLLYVADETGTFQRTFVSGRVQYRETIRAALMRHLEKDLGPLAFPQLPPSVVPCTV
;
A
#
# COMPACT_ATOMS: atom_id res chain seq x y z
N MET A 1 -8.55 15.29 31.74
CA MET A 1 -8.34 14.80 30.38
C MET A 1 -7.41 15.77 29.66
N SER A 2 -6.22 15.35 29.29
CA SER A 2 -5.30 16.23 28.57
C SER A 2 -5.72 16.34 27.12
N VAL A 3 -5.79 17.57 26.63
CA VAL A 3 -6.05 17.82 25.21
C VAL A 3 -4.76 17.57 24.46
N ARG A 4 -4.78 16.58 23.59
CA ARG A 4 -3.62 16.25 22.77
C ARG A 4 -3.51 17.28 21.64
N THR A 5 -2.33 17.82 21.41
CA THR A 5 -2.10 18.67 20.26
C THR A 5 -2.29 17.85 18.99
N PRO A 6 -3.06 18.36 17.99
CA PRO A 6 -3.23 17.63 16.75
C PRO A 6 -1.90 17.31 16.11
N ASP A 7 -1.72 16.05 15.68
CA ASP A 7 -0.55 15.61 14.95
C ASP A 7 -0.53 16.32 13.58
N PRO A 8 0.56 17.00 13.19
CA PRO A 8 0.68 17.61 11.87
C PRO A 8 0.63 16.57 10.73
N ASN A 9 0.89 15.30 11.03
CA ASN A 9 0.80 14.19 10.09
C ASN A 9 -0.15 13.12 10.62
N PRO A 10 -1.48 13.36 10.61
CA PRO A 10 -2.44 12.46 11.26
C PRO A 10 -2.48 11.06 10.65
N GLY A 11 -1.95 10.87 9.45
CA GLY A 11 -1.82 9.55 8.83
C GLY A 11 -0.64 8.75 9.34
N TRP A 12 0.27 9.36 10.07
CA TRP A 12 1.53 8.76 10.50
C TRP A 12 1.47 8.45 11.99
N LEU A 13 1.62 7.18 12.34
CA LEU A 13 1.60 6.73 13.74
C LEU A 13 3.02 6.37 14.18
N SER A 14 3.31 6.63 15.45
CA SER A 14 4.49 6.04 16.10
C SER A 14 4.37 4.52 16.15
N ASP A 15 5.48 3.82 16.36
CA ASP A 15 5.44 2.36 16.48
C ASP A 15 4.54 1.90 17.63
N GLU A 16 4.57 2.63 18.75
CA GLU A 16 3.72 2.35 19.91
C GLU A 16 2.23 2.54 19.58
N ASP A 17 1.88 3.66 18.95
CA ASP A 17 0.50 3.94 18.57
C ASP A 17 0.00 2.96 17.52
N LEU A 18 0.85 2.57 16.58
CA LEU A 18 0.51 1.57 15.57
C LEU A 18 0.24 0.21 16.20
N TYR A 19 1.05 -0.20 17.18
CA TYR A 19 0.84 -1.43 17.93
C TYR A 19 -0.51 -1.42 18.64
N GLU A 20 -0.86 -0.32 19.31
CA GLU A 20 -2.16 -0.17 20.00
C GLU A 20 -3.32 -0.17 19.02
N ALA A 21 -3.19 0.54 17.89
CA ALA A 21 -4.23 0.56 16.87
C ALA A 21 -4.50 -0.84 16.32
N ARG A 22 -3.45 -1.61 16.02
CA ARG A 22 -3.58 -3.00 15.53
C ARG A 22 -4.28 -3.92 16.50
N ARG A 23 -4.14 -3.67 17.79
CA ARG A 23 -4.80 -4.47 18.83
C ARG A 23 -6.28 -4.18 18.95
N ARG A 24 -6.73 -2.97 18.59
CA ARG A 24 -8.05 -2.46 18.92
C ARG A 24 -8.95 -2.19 17.73
N LEU A 25 -8.37 -1.97 16.58
CA LEU A 25 -9.10 -1.49 15.41
C LEU A 25 -8.78 -2.34 14.20
N PRO A 26 -9.75 -2.52 13.30
CA PRO A 26 -9.44 -3.07 11.99
C PRO A 26 -8.56 -2.08 11.24
N MET A 27 -7.56 -2.62 10.54
CA MET A 27 -6.61 -1.84 9.75
C MET A 27 -6.87 -2.11 8.28
N VAL A 28 -6.93 -1.05 7.47
CA VAL A 28 -7.16 -1.18 6.04
C VAL A 28 -5.82 -1.17 5.32
N TYR A 29 -5.58 -2.20 4.52
CA TYR A 29 -4.41 -2.30 3.64
C TYR A 29 -4.86 -2.37 2.20
N VAL A 30 -4.01 -1.86 1.32
CA VAL A 30 -4.16 -2.03 -0.13
C VAL A 30 -3.00 -2.87 -0.64
N GLU A 31 -3.27 -3.65 -1.67
CA GLU A 31 -2.26 -4.40 -2.38
C GLU A 31 -2.43 -4.18 -3.88
N ALA A 32 -1.32 -4.16 -4.59
CA ALA A 32 -1.31 -4.08 -6.03
C ALA A 32 -0.39 -5.16 -6.60
N ILE A 33 -0.87 -5.83 -7.63
CA ILE A 33 -0.11 -6.83 -8.36
C ILE A 33 0.20 -6.24 -9.73
N PRO A 34 1.45 -5.79 -9.98
CA PRO A 34 1.84 -5.34 -11.30
C PRO A 34 1.75 -6.50 -12.28
N VAL A 35 1.18 -6.24 -13.46
CA VAL A 35 1.05 -7.25 -14.50
C VAL A 35 1.50 -6.70 -15.83
N ARG A 36 1.97 -7.59 -16.70
CA ARG A 36 2.15 -7.29 -18.12
C ARG A 36 1.05 -7.94 -18.91
N LEU A 37 0.55 -7.21 -19.90
CA LEU A 37 -0.50 -7.69 -20.77
C LEU A 37 0.06 -7.88 -22.18
N ASP A 38 -0.49 -8.86 -22.90
CA ASP A 38 -0.24 -9.01 -24.32
C ASP A 38 -1.14 -8.05 -25.12
N SER A 39 -1.05 -8.09 -26.44
CA SER A 39 -1.85 -7.23 -27.32
C SER A 39 -3.35 -7.50 -27.26
N LEU A 40 -3.76 -8.65 -26.71
CA LEU A 40 -5.17 -9.03 -26.55
C LEU A 40 -5.70 -8.74 -25.14
N GLY A 41 -4.87 -8.22 -24.24
CA GLY A 41 -5.26 -7.88 -22.88
C GLY A 41 -5.14 -9.03 -21.88
N TYR A 42 -4.51 -10.14 -22.25
CA TYR A 42 -4.26 -11.24 -21.33
C TYR A 42 -3.00 -11.00 -20.52
N VAL A 43 -3.03 -11.38 -19.26
CA VAL A 43 -1.87 -11.29 -18.37
C VAL A 43 -0.83 -12.33 -18.80
N THR A 44 0.38 -11.86 -19.09
CA THR A 44 1.52 -12.72 -19.48
C THR A 44 2.52 -12.87 -18.35
N GLU A 45 2.65 -11.85 -17.50
CA GLU A 45 3.61 -11.85 -16.39
C GLU A 45 3.02 -11.10 -15.20
N ILE A 46 3.44 -11.50 -14.00
CA ILE A 46 3.17 -10.74 -12.78
C ILE A 46 4.49 -10.23 -12.20
N GLY A 47 4.44 -9.02 -11.61
CA GLY A 47 5.60 -8.43 -10.96
C GLY A 47 5.58 -8.72 -9.47
N LEU A 48 6.75 -9.00 -8.93
CA LEU A 48 6.95 -9.18 -7.49
C LEU A 48 8.10 -8.29 -7.04
N LEU A 49 7.96 -7.74 -5.84
CA LEU A 49 9.04 -7.01 -5.20
C LEU A 49 9.98 -7.98 -4.49
N TYR A 50 11.24 -7.64 -4.48
CA TYR A 50 12.26 -8.34 -3.70
C TYR A 50 12.54 -7.50 -2.45
N VAL A 51 12.17 -8.01 -1.29
CA VAL A 51 12.30 -7.29 -0.02
C VAL A 51 13.10 -8.16 0.95
N ALA A 52 14.13 -7.57 1.56
CA ALA A 52 14.87 -8.23 2.62
C ALA A 52 14.09 -8.10 3.94
N ASP A 53 13.93 -9.22 4.64
CA ASP A 53 13.37 -9.23 5.98
C ASP A 53 14.44 -8.83 7.02
N GLU A 54 14.06 -8.85 8.31
CA GLU A 54 14.94 -8.48 9.42
C GLU A 54 16.17 -9.38 9.55
N THR A 55 16.10 -10.59 9.02
CA THR A 55 17.22 -11.54 9.03
C THR A 55 18.12 -11.44 7.82
N GLY A 56 17.81 -10.54 6.88
CA GLY A 56 18.53 -10.40 5.62
C GLY A 56 18.11 -11.39 4.54
N THR A 57 17.08 -12.21 4.79
CA THR A 57 16.52 -13.13 3.80
C THR A 57 15.59 -12.37 2.87
N PHE A 58 15.78 -12.55 1.55
CA PHE A 58 14.91 -11.92 0.56
C PHE A 58 13.61 -12.68 0.40
N GLN A 59 12.52 -11.94 0.38
CA GLN A 59 11.18 -12.46 0.12
C GLN A 59 10.57 -11.76 -1.07
N ARG A 60 9.72 -12.48 -1.79
CA ARG A 60 8.91 -11.91 -2.87
C ARG A 60 7.58 -11.47 -2.31
N THR A 61 7.16 -10.25 -2.66
CA THR A 61 5.92 -9.68 -2.16
C THR A 61 5.27 -8.79 -3.20
N PHE A 62 3.99 -8.50 -3.01
CA PHE A 62 3.28 -7.51 -3.80
C PHE A 62 3.51 -6.11 -3.25
N VAL A 63 3.20 -5.10 -4.04
CA VAL A 63 3.10 -3.74 -3.53
C VAL A 63 1.95 -3.72 -2.54
N SER A 64 2.23 -3.34 -1.30
CA SER A 64 1.19 -3.29 -0.26
C SER A 64 1.51 -2.22 0.76
N GLY A 65 0.50 -1.80 1.48
CA GLY A 65 0.67 -0.90 2.58
C GLY A 65 -0.65 -0.40 3.15
N ARG A 66 -0.52 0.29 4.25
CA ARG A 66 -1.67 0.78 5.00
C ARG A 66 -2.29 2.01 4.33
N VAL A 67 -3.63 2.08 4.38
CA VAL A 67 -4.36 3.30 4.07
C VAL A 67 -4.30 4.22 5.29
N GLN A 68 -3.95 5.47 5.07
CA GLN A 68 -3.82 6.46 6.13
C GLN A 68 -5.16 7.14 6.41
N TYR A 69 -5.22 7.83 7.53
CA TYR A 69 -6.39 8.60 7.93
C TYR A 69 -6.77 9.61 6.84
N ARG A 70 -8.02 9.60 6.44
CA ARG A 70 -8.59 10.45 5.39
C ARG A 70 -8.01 10.24 3.98
N GLU A 71 -7.26 9.20 3.80
CA GLU A 71 -6.73 8.86 2.49
C GLU A 71 -7.73 7.97 1.74
N THR A 72 -7.94 8.26 0.45
CA THR A 72 -8.73 7.36 -0.39
C THR A 72 -7.94 6.10 -0.71
N ILE A 73 -8.63 5.04 -1.10
CA ILE A 73 -7.98 3.80 -1.54
C ILE A 73 -7.06 4.07 -2.74
N ARG A 74 -7.52 4.86 -3.70
CA ARG A 74 -6.72 5.22 -4.86
C ARG A 74 -5.46 6.00 -4.48
N ALA A 75 -5.58 6.98 -3.58
CA ALA A 75 -4.43 7.76 -3.13
C ALA A 75 -3.41 6.88 -2.38
N ALA A 76 -3.89 5.95 -1.56
CA ALA A 76 -3.03 4.99 -0.88
C ALA A 76 -2.28 4.11 -1.87
N LEU A 77 -2.97 3.56 -2.87
CA LEU A 77 -2.34 2.76 -3.93
C LEU A 77 -1.27 3.56 -4.68
N MET A 78 -1.57 4.79 -5.06
CA MET A 78 -0.61 5.65 -5.76
C MET A 78 0.62 5.91 -4.90
N ARG A 79 0.42 6.18 -3.62
CA ARG A 79 1.52 6.43 -2.69
C ARG A 79 2.43 5.20 -2.53
N HIS A 80 1.86 4.01 -2.38
CA HIS A 80 2.65 2.78 -2.26
C HIS A 80 3.32 2.38 -3.58
N LEU A 81 2.63 2.57 -4.71
CA LEU A 81 3.24 2.32 -6.03
C LEU A 81 4.43 3.25 -6.27
N GLU A 82 4.31 4.53 -5.94
CA GLU A 82 5.41 5.47 -6.07
C GLU A 82 6.59 5.08 -5.17
N LYS A 83 6.31 4.73 -3.94
CA LYS A 83 7.33 4.31 -2.99
C LYS A 83 8.10 3.07 -3.47
N ASP A 84 7.41 2.08 -4.00
CA ASP A 84 7.98 0.78 -4.30
C ASP A 84 8.45 0.64 -5.75
N LEU A 85 7.79 1.31 -6.70
CA LEU A 85 8.07 1.19 -8.14
C LEU A 85 8.52 2.50 -8.78
N GLY A 86 8.41 3.61 -8.06
CA GLY A 86 8.73 4.93 -8.57
C GLY A 86 7.60 5.58 -9.36
N PRO A 87 7.77 6.85 -9.78
CA PRO A 87 6.69 7.66 -10.36
C PRO A 87 6.21 7.16 -11.73
N LEU A 88 6.99 6.37 -12.43
CA LEU A 88 6.63 5.84 -13.75
C LEU A 88 5.49 4.82 -13.70
N ALA A 89 5.14 4.31 -12.52
CA ALA A 89 4.04 3.36 -12.36
C ALA A 89 2.66 4.02 -12.46
N PHE A 90 2.56 5.32 -12.22
CA PHE A 90 1.29 6.04 -12.18
C PHE A 90 0.44 5.95 -13.46
N PRO A 91 1.01 6.11 -14.66
CA PRO A 91 0.21 6.05 -15.88
C PRO A 91 -0.46 4.71 -16.11
N GLN A 92 -0.04 3.69 -15.40
CA GLN A 92 -0.56 2.33 -15.54
C GLN A 92 -1.74 2.03 -14.60
N LEU A 93 -2.03 2.92 -13.66
CA LEU A 93 -3.13 2.72 -12.72
C LEU A 93 -4.47 3.09 -13.39
N PRO A 94 -5.47 2.19 -13.37
CA PRO A 94 -6.77 2.48 -13.96
C PRO A 94 -7.43 3.73 -13.37
N PRO A 95 -8.27 4.45 -14.14
CA PRO A 95 -8.97 5.64 -13.64
C PRO A 95 -9.87 5.36 -12.43
N SER A 96 -10.45 4.17 -12.35
CA SER A 96 -11.23 3.74 -11.20
C SER A 96 -10.62 2.49 -10.59
N VAL A 97 -10.55 2.46 -9.26
CA VAL A 97 -10.10 1.30 -8.52
C VAL A 97 -11.31 0.61 -7.95
N VAL A 98 -11.54 -0.61 -8.42
CA VAL A 98 -12.60 -1.47 -7.89
C VAL A 98 -11.93 -2.54 -7.05
N PRO A 99 -12.25 -2.62 -5.74
CA PRO A 99 -11.68 -3.68 -4.90
C PRO A 99 -12.09 -5.04 -5.44
N CYS A 100 -11.10 -5.95 -5.56
CA CYS A 100 -11.39 -7.35 -5.78
C CYS A 100 -11.90 -7.94 -4.48
N THR A 101 -13.12 -8.45 -4.49
CA THR A 101 -13.62 -9.26 -3.39
C THR A 101 -13.36 -10.72 -3.69
N VAL A 102 -12.78 -11.38 -2.74
CA VAL A 102 -12.52 -12.81 -2.82
C VAL A 102 -13.72 -13.59 -2.31
#